data_56aa134423317836dd606fb9a3e57d2f
#
_entry.id   56aa134423317836dd606fb9a3e57d2f
#
_cell.length_a   1.000
_cell.length_b   1.000
_cell.length_c   1.000
_cell.angle_alpha   90.00
_cell.angle_beta   90.00
_cell.angle_gamma   90.00
#
_symmetry.space_group_name_H-M   'P 1'
#
loop_
_entity.id
_entity.type
_entity.pdbx_description
1 polymer ?
#
loop_
_entity_poly.entity_id
_entity_poly.type
_entity_poly.pdbx_seq_one_letter_code
_entity_poly.pdbx_strand_id
1 'polypeptide(L)'
;MQAILRLWQPCNSTPRTALLVFAMLAGIAAGPVLAASGDTGQMEWWNMAMKLFGGLALFLFGMEQMADALKAVAGERMKIILARLTTNRFMGAATGAFVTAVIQSSSVTTVLVVGFITAGLMSMAQSIGVIMGANIGTTITAQIVAFKVTKAALLMIAVGFSMLSFSKQEKIKQYGGMLMGLGMIFFGMSVMSDAMSPLRSYQPFLDLMASMDNPLIGILVAAVFTGLVQSSSATTGIVIVMASQGFISLQAGIALAFGANIGTCVTAMLASIGKPREAVRAAVVHVMFNVFGVMVWIGLIGHLAEFVTWFSPSHPELSGVDRLAADTPRQIANAHTVFNIATTLIFIGFTGQFARLVEW
;
A
#
# COMPACT_ATOMS: atom_id res chain seq x y z
N MET A 1 30.81 -12.06 -2.44
CA MET A 1 30.52 -10.81 -1.69
C MET A 1 30.36 -9.61 -2.62
N GLN A 2 31.25 -9.37 -3.59
CA GLN A 2 31.09 -8.25 -4.56
C GLN A 2 29.93 -8.42 -5.55
N ALA A 3 29.51 -9.62 -5.89
CA ALA A 3 28.35 -9.88 -6.76
C ALA A 3 27.00 -9.53 -6.10
N ILE A 4 26.92 -9.64 -4.78
CA ILE A 4 25.71 -9.29 -3.99
C ILE A 4 25.56 -7.78 -3.86
N LEU A 5 26.66 -7.03 -3.80
CA LEU A 5 26.63 -5.56 -3.76
C LEU A 5 26.14 -4.93 -5.07
N ARG A 6 26.28 -5.62 -6.22
CA ARG A 6 25.75 -5.14 -7.51
C ARG A 6 24.24 -5.28 -7.64
N LEU A 7 23.59 -6.11 -6.82
CA LEU A 7 22.13 -6.25 -6.78
C LEU A 7 21.42 -5.12 -6.02
N TRP A 8 22.19 -4.23 -5.39
CA TRP A 8 21.69 -3.12 -4.60
C TRP A 8 21.92 -1.74 -5.24
N GLN A 9 22.12 -1.70 -6.54
CA GLN A 9 21.82 -0.43 -7.21
C GLN A 9 20.32 -0.20 -7.04
N PRO A 10 19.89 1.00 -6.58
CA PRO A 10 18.49 1.32 -6.50
C PRO A 10 17.91 0.97 -7.87
N CYS A 11 16.87 0.12 -7.89
CA CYS A 11 16.07 -0.06 -9.07
C CYS A 11 15.57 1.35 -9.36
N ASN A 12 16.24 2.02 -10.29
CA ASN A 12 15.75 3.23 -10.90
C ASN A 12 14.46 2.80 -11.61
N SER A 13 13.38 2.68 -10.82
CA SER A 13 12.04 2.92 -11.34
C SER A 13 12.11 4.37 -11.78
N THR A 14 12.55 4.50 -13.03
CA THR A 14 12.86 5.78 -13.63
C THR A 14 11.67 6.70 -13.38
N PRO A 15 11.93 7.98 -13.06
CA PRO A 15 10.86 8.99 -12.97
C PRO A 15 9.92 8.99 -14.20
N ARG A 16 10.26 8.23 -15.24
CA ARG A 16 9.49 8.01 -16.47
C ARG A 16 8.19 7.21 -16.26
N THR A 17 8.14 6.17 -15.41
CA THR A 17 6.88 5.43 -15.14
C THR A 17 5.94 6.25 -14.27
N ALA A 18 6.47 6.94 -13.26
CA ALA A 18 5.68 7.89 -12.47
C ALA A 18 5.19 9.08 -13.34
N LEU A 19 6.04 9.56 -14.27
CA LEU A 19 5.69 10.64 -15.21
C LEU A 19 4.63 10.18 -16.24
N LEU A 20 4.68 8.94 -16.71
CA LEU A 20 3.69 8.39 -17.65
C LEU A 20 2.33 8.17 -16.97
N VAL A 21 2.32 7.64 -15.74
CA VAL A 21 1.09 7.53 -14.95
C VAL A 21 0.53 8.91 -14.62
N PHE A 22 1.38 9.87 -14.27
CA PHE A 22 1.01 11.25 -14.03
C PHE A 22 0.45 11.91 -15.30
N ALA A 23 1.07 11.70 -16.46
CA ALA A 23 0.60 12.21 -17.75
C ALA A 23 -0.72 11.55 -18.18
N MET A 24 -0.91 10.25 -17.91
CA MET A 24 -2.13 9.51 -18.24
C MET A 24 -3.30 9.96 -17.36
N LEU A 25 -3.07 10.12 -16.05
CA LEU A 25 -4.06 10.65 -15.12
C LEU A 25 -4.36 12.13 -15.38
N ALA A 26 -3.37 12.94 -15.74
CA ALA A 26 -3.55 14.33 -16.15
C ALA A 26 -4.33 14.42 -17.47
N GLY A 27 -4.12 13.50 -18.42
CA GLY A 27 -4.88 13.41 -19.67
C GLY A 27 -6.35 13.06 -19.47
N ILE A 28 -6.66 12.18 -18.54
CA ILE A 28 -8.04 11.82 -18.16
C ILE A 28 -8.73 13.00 -17.44
N ALA A 29 -7.99 13.74 -16.61
CA ALA A 29 -8.51 14.93 -15.91
C ALA A 29 -8.64 16.16 -16.82
N ALA A 30 -7.83 16.28 -17.89
CA ALA A 30 -7.82 17.44 -18.78
C ALA A 30 -8.92 17.40 -19.86
N GLY A 31 -9.49 16.24 -20.17
CA GLY A 31 -10.52 16.09 -21.21
C GLY A 31 -11.76 16.97 -21.01
N PRO A 32 -12.35 17.06 -19.81
CA PRO A 32 -13.50 17.95 -19.56
C PRO A 32 -13.13 19.42 -19.32
N VAL A 33 -11.87 19.74 -19.01
CA VAL A 33 -11.44 21.11 -18.64
C VAL A 33 -11.36 22.05 -19.84
N LEU A 34 -11.12 21.52 -21.03
CA LEU A 34 -11.04 22.34 -22.27
C LEU A 34 -12.42 22.75 -22.82
N ALA A 35 -13.52 22.26 -22.25
CA ALA A 35 -14.87 22.50 -22.76
C ALA A 35 -15.70 23.52 -21.96
N ALA A 36 -15.19 24.12 -20.89
CA ALA A 36 -15.99 24.96 -19.99
C ALA A 36 -15.31 26.30 -19.70
N SER A 37 -15.46 27.24 -20.61
CA SER A 37 -15.29 28.68 -20.36
C SER A 37 -16.68 29.33 -20.27
N GLY A 38 -17.22 29.45 -19.07
CA GLY A 38 -18.50 30.11 -18.79
C GLY A 38 -18.78 30.17 -17.30
N ASP A 39 -18.82 31.39 -16.79
CA ASP A 39 -19.00 31.79 -15.40
C ASP A 39 -20.35 31.30 -14.82
N THR A 40 -20.32 30.62 -13.69
CA THR A 40 -21.30 30.58 -12.57
C THR A 40 -21.07 29.33 -11.69
N GLY A 41 -20.65 29.50 -10.44
CA GLY A 41 -20.68 28.43 -9.41
C GLY A 41 -19.90 27.16 -9.74
N GLN A 42 -18.94 27.22 -10.66
CA GLN A 42 -18.26 26.07 -11.24
C GLN A 42 -17.20 25.53 -10.30
N MET A 43 -17.21 24.19 -10.14
CA MET A 43 -16.08 23.48 -9.54
C MET A 43 -14.78 23.92 -10.20
N GLU A 44 -13.83 24.40 -9.42
CA GLU A 44 -12.49 24.77 -9.89
C GLU A 44 -11.67 23.49 -10.17
N TRP A 45 -12.04 22.77 -11.22
CA TRP A 45 -11.44 21.47 -11.56
C TRP A 45 -9.92 21.52 -11.64
N TRP A 46 -9.37 22.62 -12.13
CA TRP A 46 -7.92 22.78 -12.23
C TRP A 46 -7.26 22.90 -10.85
N ASN A 47 -7.80 23.72 -9.97
CA ASN A 47 -7.29 23.88 -8.61
C ASN A 47 -7.43 22.58 -7.82
N MET A 48 -8.55 21.88 -7.97
CA MET A 48 -8.80 20.56 -7.37
C MET A 48 -7.79 19.54 -7.88
N ALA A 49 -7.54 19.47 -9.20
CA ALA A 49 -6.56 18.55 -9.78
C ALA A 49 -5.14 18.84 -9.28
N MET A 50 -4.71 20.12 -9.29
CA MET A 50 -3.40 20.49 -8.76
C MET A 50 -3.21 20.09 -7.30
N LYS A 51 -4.20 20.32 -6.45
CA LYS A 51 -4.15 19.95 -5.03
C LYS A 51 -4.16 18.42 -4.85
N LEU A 52 -4.97 17.71 -5.64
CA LEU A 52 -5.05 16.23 -5.56
C LEU A 52 -3.72 15.60 -5.97
N PHE A 53 -3.17 15.98 -7.11
CA PHE A 53 -1.88 15.44 -7.59
C PHE A 53 -0.70 15.94 -6.76
N GLY A 54 -0.70 17.18 -6.32
CA GLY A 54 0.31 17.73 -5.43
C GLY A 54 0.29 17.06 -4.06
N GLY A 55 -0.89 16.84 -3.49
CA GLY A 55 -1.09 16.08 -2.25
C GLY A 55 -0.65 14.63 -2.38
N LEU A 56 -0.98 13.98 -3.51
CA LEU A 56 -0.52 12.62 -3.81
C LEU A 56 1.01 12.55 -3.94
N ALA A 57 1.63 13.52 -4.62
CA ALA A 57 3.09 13.58 -4.74
C ALA A 57 3.77 13.73 -3.37
N LEU A 58 3.25 14.61 -2.50
CA LEU A 58 3.73 14.77 -1.13
C LEU A 58 3.57 13.49 -0.30
N PHE A 59 2.42 12.82 -0.42
CA PHE A 59 2.14 11.56 0.24
C PHE A 59 3.13 10.46 -0.19
N LEU A 60 3.33 10.28 -1.50
CA LEU A 60 4.24 9.27 -2.04
C LEU A 60 5.70 9.56 -1.67
N PHE A 61 6.13 10.81 -1.78
CA PHE A 61 7.46 11.22 -1.41
C PHE A 61 7.70 11.07 0.10
N GLY A 62 6.70 11.40 0.92
CA GLY A 62 6.74 11.18 2.37
C GLY A 62 6.89 9.70 2.73
N MET A 63 6.16 8.81 2.03
CA MET A 63 6.31 7.36 2.21
C MET A 63 7.71 6.87 1.83
N GLU A 64 8.27 7.36 0.72
CA GLU A 64 9.61 7.01 0.27
C GLU A 64 10.67 7.48 1.28
N GLN A 65 10.60 8.72 1.74
CA GLN A 65 11.49 9.28 2.76
C GLN A 65 11.42 8.50 4.08
N MET A 66 10.23 8.19 4.55
CA MET A 66 10.04 7.38 5.75
C MET A 66 10.61 5.98 5.59
N ALA A 67 10.34 5.32 4.45
CA ALA A 67 10.81 3.98 4.16
C ALA A 67 12.35 3.93 4.04
N ASP A 68 12.97 4.92 3.39
CA ASP A 68 14.42 4.96 3.23
C ASP A 68 15.13 5.25 4.56
N ALA A 69 14.58 6.11 5.40
CA ALA A 69 15.06 6.33 6.73
C ALA A 69 14.94 5.07 7.61
N LEU A 70 13.82 4.35 7.54
CA LEU A 70 13.64 3.06 8.23
C LEU A 70 14.67 2.02 7.77
N LYS A 71 14.89 1.90 6.45
CA LYS A 71 15.90 0.99 5.88
C LYS A 71 17.30 1.37 6.36
N ALA A 72 17.63 2.66 6.42
CA ALA A 72 18.93 3.13 6.89
C ALA A 72 19.15 2.81 8.38
N VAL A 73 18.13 2.95 9.22
CA VAL A 73 18.18 2.57 10.65
C VAL A 73 18.31 1.06 10.82
N ALA A 74 17.54 0.30 10.04
CA ALA A 74 17.52 -1.17 10.10
C ALA A 74 18.82 -1.78 9.55
N GLY A 75 19.45 -1.10 8.58
CA GLY A 75 20.74 -1.47 8.00
C GLY A 75 20.77 -2.83 7.31
N GLU A 76 21.98 -3.37 7.14
CA GLU A 76 22.19 -4.70 6.53
C GLU A 76 21.63 -5.86 7.38
N ARG A 77 21.26 -5.58 8.63
CA ARG A 77 20.67 -6.59 9.53
C ARG A 77 19.42 -7.24 8.95
N MET A 78 18.65 -6.51 8.13
CA MET A 78 17.43 -7.07 7.49
C MET A 78 17.74 -8.24 6.56
N LYS A 79 18.83 -8.17 5.80
CA LYS A 79 19.26 -9.29 4.93
C LYS A 79 19.67 -10.50 5.76
N ILE A 80 20.40 -10.28 6.86
CA ILE A 80 20.84 -11.34 7.77
C ILE A 80 19.64 -11.97 8.47
N ILE A 81 18.68 -11.15 8.91
CA ILE A 81 17.43 -11.61 9.52
C ILE A 81 16.67 -12.50 8.52
N LEU A 82 16.48 -12.03 7.31
CA LEU A 82 15.78 -12.79 6.28
C LEU A 82 16.48 -14.11 5.95
N ALA A 83 17.81 -14.11 5.87
CA ALA A 83 18.59 -15.30 5.55
C ALA A 83 18.64 -16.33 6.71
N ARG A 84 18.65 -15.87 7.96
CA ARG A 84 18.87 -16.74 9.13
C ARG A 84 17.58 -17.18 9.83
N LEU A 85 16.53 -16.36 9.80
CA LEU A 85 15.31 -16.62 10.57
C LEU A 85 14.19 -17.30 9.75
N THR A 86 14.48 -17.73 8.53
CA THR A 86 13.50 -18.43 7.68
C THR A 86 13.61 -19.97 7.79
N THR A 87 13.87 -20.49 8.98
CA THR A 87 14.11 -21.93 9.21
C THR A 87 12.90 -22.80 8.92
N ASN A 88 11.71 -22.29 9.11
CA ASN A 88 10.45 -22.96 8.78
C ASN A 88 9.42 -21.94 8.26
N ARG A 89 8.28 -22.44 7.72
CA ARG A 89 7.22 -21.61 7.13
C ARG A 89 6.65 -20.55 8.07
N PHE A 90 6.50 -20.84 9.35
CA PHE A 90 5.95 -19.89 10.34
C PHE A 90 6.97 -18.78 10.66
N MET A 91 8.22 -19.16 10.89
CA MET A 91 9.30 -18.19 11.05
C MET A 91 9.52 -17.39 9.78
N GLY A 92 9.37 -18.03 8.60
CA GLY A 92 9.37 -17.34 7.31
C GLY A 92 8.29 -16.26 7.25
N ALA A 93 7.06 -16.59 7.64
CA ALA A 93 5.96 -15.61 7.64
C ALA A 93 6.20 -14.47 8.65
N ALA A 94 6.63 -14.78 9.87
CA ALA A 94 6.95 -13.76 10.87
C ALA A 94 8.09 -12.85 10.41
N THR A 95 9.15 -13.43 9.81
CA THR A 95 10.27 -12.69 9.27
C THR A 95 9.87 -11.83 8.06
N GLY A 96 9.06 -12.39 7.15
CA GLY A 96 8.52 -11.67 6.01
C GLY A 96 7.66 -10.48 6.42
N ALA A 97 6.79 -10.67 7.42
CA ALA A 97 5.97 -9.60 7.99
C ALA A 97 6.84 -8.50 8.61
N PHE A 98 7.81 -8.86 9.44
CA PHE A 98 8.70 -7.91 10.09
C PHE A 98 9.56 -7.15 9.09
N VAL A 99 10.21 -7.86 8.16
CA VAL A 99 11.07 -7.23 7.14
C VAL A 99 10.26 -6.28 6.26
N THR A 100 9.07 -6.69 5.82
CA THR A 100 8.22 -5.84 4.99
C THR A 100 7.67 -4.64 5.77
N ALA A 101 7.31 -4.82 7.05
CA ALA A 101 6.90 -3.70 7.91
C ALA A 101 8.01 -2.64 8.05
N VAL A 102 9.28 -3.05 8.09
CA VAL A 102 10.43 -2.14 8.15
C VAL A 102 10.76 -1.55 6.78
N ILE A 103 10.82 -2.39 5.73
CA ILE A 103 11.14 -1.94 4.35
C ILE A 103 9.99 -1.13 3.75
N GLN A 104 8.76 -1.30 4.25
CA GLN A 104 7.53 -0.67 3.75
C GLN A 104 7.21 -1.02 2.29
N SER A 105 7.71 -2.18 1.80
CA SER A 105 7.50 -2.64 0.43
C SER A 105 7.55 -4.17 0.35
N SER A 106 6.40 -4.80 0.13
CA SER A 106 6.31 -6.25 -0.12
C SER A 106 6.96 -6.64 -1.45
N SER A 107 6.92 -5.76 -2.44
CA SER A 107 7.58 -5.98 -3.73
C SER A 107 9.10 -6.12 -3.56
N VAL A 108 9.73 -5.22 -2.80
CA VAL A 108 11.18 -5.30 -2.50
C VAL A 108 11.48 -6.59 -1.72
N THR A 109 10.67 -6.93 -0.73
CA THR A 109 10.83 -8.19 0.02
C THR A 109 10.73 -9.40 -0.90
N THR A 110 9.77 -9.44 -1.81
CA THR A 110 9.60 -10.54 -2.78
C THR A 110 10.79 -10.62 -3.74
N VAL A 111 11.30 -9.51 -4.24
CA VAL A 111 12.52 -9.47 -5.08
C VAL A 111 13.74 -10.00 -4.34
N LEU A 112 13.91 -9.66 -3.05
CA LEU A 112 14.98 -10.20 -2.22
C LEU A 112 14.83 -11.72 -2.05
N VAL A 113 13.62 -12.21 -1.80
CA VAL A 113 13.31 -13.64 -1.72
C VAL A 113 13.67 -14.37 -3.01
N VAL A 114 13.27 -13.81 -4.17
CA VAL A 114 13.65 -14.31 -5.50
C VAL A 114 15.18 -14.38 -5.64
N GLY A 115 15.89 -13.35 -5.20
CA GLY A 115 17.36 -13.33 -5.20
C GLY A 115 17.97 -14.43 -4.32
N PHE A 116 17.41 -14.66 -3.12
CA PHE A 116 17.90 -15.72 -2.22
C PHE A 116 17.62 -17.13 -2.74
N ILE A 117 16.47 -17.36 -3.37
CA ILE A 117 16.17 -18.63 -4.04
C ILE A 117 17.18 -18.86 -5.17
N THR A 118 17.39 -17.85 -6.01
CA THR A 118 18.34 -17.93 -7.14
C THR A 118 19.77 -18.21 -6.68
N ALA A 119 20.16 -17.67 -5.52
CA ALA A 119 21.48 -17.90 -4.92
C ALA A 119 21.57 -19.23 -4.14
N GLY A 120 20.51 -20.03 -4.06
CA GLY A 120 20.46 -21.28 -3.28
C GLY A 120 20.47 -21.06 -1.76
N LEU A 121 20.20 -19.83 -1.29
CA LEU A 121 20.21 -19.46 0.13
C LEU A 121 18.85 -19.70 0.81
N MET A 122 17.79 -19.96 0.04
CA MET A 122 16.44 -20.18 0.54
C MET A 122 15.73 -21.23 -0.32
N SER A 123 15.03 -22.17 0.31
CA SER A 123 14.17 -23.14 -0.37
C SER A 123 12.84 -22.50 -0.81
N MET A 124 12.17 -23.11 -1.79
CA MET A 124 10.84 -22.69 -2.23
C MET A 124 9.83 -22.69 -1.07
N ALA A 125 9.81 -23.72 -0.23
CA ALA A 125 8.88 -23.81 0.89
C ALA A 125 9.09 -22.69 1.93
N GLN A 126 10.34 -22.28 2.18
CA GLN A 126 10.67 -21.16 3.07
C GLN A 126 10.22 -19.83 2.43
N SER A 127 10.44 -19.66 1.14
CA SER A 127 10.08 -18.45 0.41
C SER A 127 8.57 -18.20 0.41
N ILE A 128 7.76 -19.24 0.31
CA ILE A 128 6.31 -19.14 0.38
C ILE A 128 5.87 -18.51 1.71
N GLY A 129 6.44 -18.99 2.84
CA GLY A 129 6.17 -18.39 4.15
C GLY A 129 6.51 -16.89 4.18
N VAL A 130 7.69 -16.51 3.68
CA VAL A 130 8.12 -15.11 3.65
C VAL A 130 7.19 -14.25 2.79
N ILE A 131 6.77 -14.75 1.61
CA ILE A 131 5.84 -14.05 0.71
C ILE A 131 4.48 -13.82 1.39
N MET A 132 3.94 -14.85 2.05
CA MET A 132 2.69 -14.71 2.81
C MET A 132 2.82 -13.67 3.93
N GLY A 133 3.93 -13.72 4.68
CA GLY A 133 4.21 -12.74 5.73
C GLY A 133 4.40 -11.32 5.20
N ALA A 134 5.01 -11.16 4.04
CA ALA A 134 5.21 -9.85 3.43
C ALA A 134 3.89 -9.10 3.20
N ASN A 135 2.82 -9.80 2.86
CA ASN A 135 1.49 -9.19 2.75
C ASN A 135 0.97 -8.66 4.10
N ILE A 136 1.23 -9.38 5.20
CA ILE A 136 0.92 -8.88 6.55
C ILE A 136 1.71 -7.60 6.83
N GLY A 137 3.04 -7.60 6.55
CA GLY A 137 3.90 -6.45 6.77
C GLY A 137 3.46 -5.18 6.04
N THR A 138 2.89 -5.32 4.83
CA THR A 138 2.36 -4.19 4.05
C THR A 138 1.20 -3.49 4.77
N THR A 139 0.44 -4.19 5.61
CA THR A 139 -0.71 -3.60 6.31
C THR A 139 -0.30 -2.55 7.35
N ILE A 140 0.96 -2.55 7.80
CA ILE A 140 1.48 -1.52 8.72
C ILE A 140 1.39 -0.13 8.09
N THR A 141 1.62 0.00 6.77
CA THR A 141 1.41 1.26 6.06
C THR A 141 -0.04 1.73 6.18
N ALA A 142 -1.00 0.84 5.94
CA ALA A 142 -2.42 1.15 6.09
C ALA A 142 -2.76 1.60 7.52
N GLN A 143 -2.19 0.94 8.53
CA GLN A 143 -2.38 1.31 9.93
C GLN A 143 -1.83 2.69 10.24
N ILE A 144 -0.63 3.02 9.73
CA ILE A 144 -0.01 4.35 9.92
C ILE A 144 -0.88 5.43 9.26
N VAL A 145 -1.27 5.20 8.01
CA VAL A 145 -2.05 6.17 7.21
C VAL A 145 -3.45 6.41 7.80
N ALA A 146 -4.06 5.38 8.41
CA ALA A 146 -5.36 5.49 9.04
C ALA A 146 -5.36 6.27 10.38
N PHE A 147 -4.19 6.60 10.94
CA PHE A 147 -4.11 7.54 12.07
C PHE A 147 -4.30 8.97 11.56
N LYS A 148 -5.34 9.65 12.03
CA LYS A 148 -5.64 11.05 11.67
C LYS A 148 -4.78 12.03 12.49
N VAL A 149 -3.48 12.11 12.20
CA VAL A 149 -2.53 13.03 12.88
C VAL A 149 -2.27 14.29 12.04
N THR A 150 -3.21 14.68 11.20
CA THR A 150 -3.06 15.79 10.24
C THR A 150 -2.74 17.14 10.92
N LYS A 151 -3.27 17.38 12.13
CA LYS A 151 -3.00 18.62 12.89
C LYS A 151 -1.53 18.79 13.28
N ALA A 152 -0.79 17.70 13.48
CA ALA A 152 0.63 17.75 13.83
C ALA A 152 1.56 17.63 12.60
N ALA A 153 1.03 17.46 11.40
CA ALA A 153 1.80 17.16 10.20
C ALA A 153 2.89 18.21 9.92
N LEU A 154 2.55 19.49 9.95
CA LEU A 154 3.52 20.57 9.71
C LEU A 154 4.59 20.64 10.81
N LEU A 155 4.23 20.39 12.07
CA LEU A 155 5.19 20.33 13.17
C LEU A 155 6.16 19.16 12.97
N MET A 156 5.65 18.00 12.57
CA MET A 156 6.48 16.81 12.28
C MET A 156 7.45 17.08 11.13
N ILE A 157 7.02 17.78 10.08
CA ILE A 157 7.90 18.20 8.97
C ILE A 157 8.99 19.15 9.49
N ALA A 158 8.63 20.18 10.25
CA ALA A 158 9.57 21.18 10.75
C ALA A 158 10.61 20.57 11.69
N VAL A 159 10.19 19.76 12.65
CA VAL A 159 11.08 19.08 13.59
C VAL A 159 11.95 18.05 12.85
N GLY A 160 11.34 17.23 11.99
CA GLY A 160 12.06 16.22 11.20
C GLY A 160 13.13 16.85 10.30
N PHE A 161 12.78 17.94 9.60
CA PHE A 161 13.72 18.70 8.80
C PHE A 161 14.88 19.30 9.64
N SER A 162 14.56 19.84 10.80
CA SER A 162 15.57 20.39 11.71
C SER A 162 16.55 19.31 12.19
N MET A 163 16.04 18.12 12.57
CA MET A 163 16.87 16.97 12.94
C MET A 163 17.78 16.53 11.78
N LEU A 164 17.24 16.51 10.57
CA LEU A 164 17.95 16.09 9.35
C LEU A 164 19.06 17.09 8.97
N SER A 165 18.77 18.40 9.08
CA SER A 165 19.67 19.46 8.61
C SER A 165 20.73 19.86 9.62
N PHE A 166 20.40 19.89 10.91
CA PHE A 166 21.29 20.43 11.94
C PHE A 166 22.02 19.38 12.77
N SER A 167 21.60 18.11 12.74
CA SER A 167 22.29 17.06 13.46
C SER A 167 23.58 16.65 12.78
N LYS A 168 24.62 16.37 13.56
CA LYS A 168 25.87 15.74 13.10
C LYS A 168 25.82 14.21 13.19
N GLN A 169 24.87 13.66 13.93
CA GLN A 169 24.74 12.22 14.14
C GLN A 169 23.84 11.59 13.09
N GLU A 170 24.34 10.63 12.32
CA GLU A 170 23.59 9.95 11.26
C GLU A 170 22.30 9.31 11.76
N LYS A 171 22.29 8.71 12.96
CA LYS A 171 21.08 8.13 13.54
C LYS A 171 19.98 9.18 13.76
N ILE A 172 20.35 10.37 14.24
CA ILE A 172 19.36 11.45 14.47
C ILE A 172 18.84 11.96 13.13
N LYS A 173 19.70 12.07 12.11
CA LYS A 173 19.25 12.42 10.75
C LYS A 173 18.22 11.40 10.22
N GLN A 174 18.46 10.10 10.41
CA GLN A 174 17.51 9.08 9.97
C GLN A 174 16.18 9.19 10.71
N TYR A 175 16.18 9.38 12.03
CA TYR A 175 14.93 9.64 12.78
C TYR A 175 14.25 10.94 12.31
N GLY A 176 15.03 11.97 11.96
CA GLY A 176 14.51 13.20 11.36
C GLY A 176 13.83 12.93 10.02
N GLY A 177 14.45 12.13 9.15
CA GLY A 177 13.90 11.70 7.87
C GLY A 177 12.58 10.91 8.04
N MET A 178 12.54 9.99 9.02
CA MET A 178 11.30 9.25 9.35
C MET A 178 10.18 10.19 9.78
N LEU A 179 10.47 11.11 10.69
CA LEU A 179 9.47 12.05 11.23
C LEU A 179 8.99 13.02 10.15
N MET A 180 9.91 13.55 9.33
CA MET A 180 9.59 14.42 8.20
C MET A 180 8.73 13.68 7.17
N GLY A 181 9.12 12.45 6.78
CA GLY A 181 8.36 11.63 5.84
C GLY A 181 6.95 11.33 6.34
N LEU A 182 6.81 10.99 7.62
CA LEU A 182 5.50 10.77 8.25
C LEU A 182 4.65 12.06 8.26
N GLY A 183 5.25 13.20 8.56
CA GLY A 183 4.57 14.50 8.46
C GLY A 183 4.11 14.80 7.04
N MET A 184 4.93 14.51 6.03
CA MET A 184 4.56 14.70 4.61
C MET A 184 3.44 13.77 4.17
N ILE A 185 3.38 12.53 4.67
CA ILE A 185 2.27 11.61 4.45
C ILE A 185 0.96 12.25 4.92
N PHE A 186 0.90 12.69 6.18
CA PHE A 186 -0.32 13.29 6.74
C PHE A 186 -0.67 14.63 6.10
N PHE A 187 0.31 15.45 5.75
CA PHE A 187 0.07 16.72 5.06
C PHE A 187 -0.46 16.48 3.64
N GLY A 188 0.15 15.56 2.88
CA GLY A 188 -0.33 15.17 1.56
C GLY A 188 -1.76 14.63 1.58
N MET A 189 -2.09 13.81 2.59
CA MET A 189 -3.47 13.34 2.80
C MET A 189 -4.44 14.49 3.08
N SER A 190 -4.05 15.47 3.91
CA SER A 190 -4.89 16.63 4.18
C SER A 190 -5.16 17.42 2.91
N VAL A 191 -4.12 17.69 2.11
CA VAL A 191 -4.25 18.41 0.82
C VAL A 191 -5.17 17.66 -0.14
N MET A 192 -5.03 16.33 -0.26
CA MET A 192 -5.93 15.51 -1.08
C MET A 192 -7.37 15.56 -0.57
N SER A 193 -7.54 15.47 0.74
CA SER A 193 -8.84 15.51 1.42
C SER A 193 -9.58 16.83 1.13
N ASP A 194 -8.86 17.94 1.27
CA ASP A 194 -9.39 19.27 1.00
C ASP A 194 -9.75 19.46 -0.48
N ALA A 195 -8.91 18.92 -1.38
CA ALA A 195 -9.15 18.95 -2.82
C ALA A 195 -10.44 18.18 -3.20
N MET A 196 -10.74 17.10 -2.51
CA MET A 196 -11.91 16.25 -2.80
C MET A 196 -13.19 16.75 -2.15
N SER A 197 -13.12 17.68 -1.19
CA SER A 197 -14.29 18.18 -0.47
C SER A 197 -15.45 18.65 -1.36
N PRO A 198 -15.24 19.38 -2.48
CA PRO A 198 -16.32 19.80 -3.38
C PRO A 198 -17.07 18.61 -4.04
N LEU A 199 -16.43 17.45 -4.17
CA LEU A 199 -17.05 16.27 -4.76
C LEU A 199 -18.16 15.65 -3.89
N ARG A 200 -18.27 16.04 -2.62
CA ARG A 200 -19.33 15.58 -1.71
C ARG A 200 -20.74 15.99 -2.17
N SER A 201 -20.85 17.00 -3.01
CA SER A 201 -22.12 17.45 -3.61
C SER A 201 -22.23 17.19 -5.11
N TYR A 202 -21.24 16.56 -5.72
CA TYR A 202 -21.22 16.31 -7.16
C TYR A 202 -21.79 14.93 -7.49
N GLN A 203 -23.06 14.86 -7.88
CA GLN A 203 -23.82 13.63 -8.05
C GLN A 203 -23.16 12.60 -8.98
N PRO A 204 -22.60 12.96 -10.18
CA PRO A 204 -21.96 11.95 -11.03
C PRO A 204 -20.79 11.24 -10.36
N PHE A 205 -20.06 11.93 -9.48
CA PHE A 205 -18.99 11.31 -8.69
C PHE A 205 -19.54 10.38 -7.62
N LEU A 206 -20.61 10.79 -6.91
CA LEU A 206 -21.27 9.97 -5.91
C LEU A 206 -21.86 8.69 -6.51
N ASP A 207 -22.45 8.76 -7.69
CA ASP A 207 -22.98 7.59 -8.42
C ASP A 207 -21.85 6.64 -8.83
N LEU A 208 -20.70 7.19 -9.26
CA LEU A 208 -19.51 6.38 -9.55
C LEU A 208 -19.00 5.68 -8.29
N MET A 209 -18.94 6.39 -7.16
CA MET A 209 -18.51 5.81 -5.89
C MET A 209 -19.48 4.73 -5.39
N ALA A 210 -20.79 4.94 -5.54
CA ALA A 210 -21.81 3.93 -5.22
C ALA A 210 -21.65 2.66 -6.06
N SER A 211 -21.15 2.75 -7.29
CA SER A 211 -20.86 1.55 -8.10
C SER A 211 -19.78 0.65 -7.50
N MET A 212 -18.88 1.21 -6.64
CA MET A 212 -17.84 0.47 -5.94
C MET A 212 -18.39 -0.42 -4.81
N ASP A 213 -19.65 -0.27 -4.42
CA ASP A 213 -20.32 -1.18 -3.48
C ASP A 213 -20.49 -2.58 -4.08
N ASN A 214 -20.39 -2.75 -5.41
CA ASN A 214 -20.21 -4.05 -6.01
C ASN A 214 -18.75 -4.51 -5.79
N PRO A 215 -18.53 -5.59 -4.99
CA PRO A 215 -17.17 -6.00 -4.63
C PRO A 215 -16.30 -6.35 -5.83
N LEU A 216 -16.87 -6.93 -6.89
CA LEU A 216 -16.12 -7.29 -8.10
C LEU A 216 -15.58 -6.05 -8.82
N ILE A 217 -16.38 -4.98 -8.90
CA ILE A 217 -15.97 -3.72 -9.52
C ILE A 217 -14.87 -3.09 -8.68
N GLY A 218 -15.06 -2.98 -7.37
CA GLY A 218 -14.06 -2.42 -6.46
C GLY A 218 -12.72 -3.18 -6.52
N ILE A 219 -12.76 -4.52 -6.48
CA ILE A 219 -11.56 -5.36 -6.60
C ILE A 219 -10.86 -5.12 -7.94
N LEU A 220 -11.61 -5.14 -9.06
CA LEU A 220 -11.04 -4.99 -10.40
C LEU A 220 -10.39 -3.60 -10.57
N VAL A 221 -11.10 -2.53 -10.20
CA VAL A 221 -10.60 -1.16 -10.29
C VAL A 221 -9.32 -0.98 -9.49
N ALA A 222 -9.31 -1.44 -8.23
CA ALA A 222 -8.12 -1.32 -7.39
C ALA A 222 -6.98 -2.23 -7.86
N ALA A 223 -7.27 -3.42 -8.39
CA ALA A 223 -6.24 -4.31 -8.94
C ALA A 223 -5.56 -3.70 -10.17
N VAL A 224 -6.33 -3.16 -11.11
CA VAL A 224 -5.80 -2.48 -12.30
C VAL A 224 -5.01 -1.24 -11.89
N PHE A 225 -5.57 -0.40 -11.03
CA PHE A 225 -4.90 0.81 -10.56
C PHE A 225 -3.57 0.49 -9.85
N THR A 226 -3.59 -0.47 -8.93
CA THR A 226 -2.37 -0.89 -8.20
C THR A 226 -1.35 -1.52 -9.14
N GLY A 227 -1.79 -2.31 -10.12
CA GLY A 227 -0.90 -2.87 -11.14
C GLY A 227 -0.21 -1.81 -11.99
N LEU A 228 -0.90 -0.72 -12.31
CA LEU A 228 -0.33 0.43 -13.04
C LEU A 228 0.62 1.26 -12.17
N VAL A 229 0.20 1.60 -10.96
CA VAL A 229 1.00 2.40 -10.00
C VAL A 229 2.12 1.59 -9.36
N GLN A 230 2.00 0.26 -9.33
CA GLN A 230 2.92 -0.70 -8.72
C GLN A 230 3.15 -0.45 -7.21
N SER A 231 2.16 0.14 -6.54
CA SER A 231 2.21 0.44 -5.11
C SER A 231 0.85 0.27 -4.46
N SER A 232 0.67 -0.83 -3.73
CA SER A 232 -0.54 -1.05 -2.92
C SER A 232 -0.66 -0.06 -1.77
N SER A 233 0.46 0.41 -1.24
CA SER A 233 0.47 1.43 -0.19
C SER A 233 -0.10 2.77 -0.70
N ALA A 234 0.24 3.16 -1.94
CA ALA A 234 -0.35 4.33 -2.59
C ALA A 234 -1.86 4.16 -2.80
N THR A 235 -2.28 3.01 -3.34
CA THR A 235 -3.70 2.69 -3.53
C THR A 235 -4.46 2.72 -2.21
N THR A 236 -3.94 2.06 -1.18
CA THR A 236 -4.55 2.04 0.15
C THR A 236 -4.63 3.45 0.76
N GLY A 237 -3.60 4.28 0.57
CA GLY A 237 -3.61 5.68 0.99
C GLY A 237 -4.75 6.47 0.35
N ILE A 238 -4.93 6.34 -0.96
CA ILE A 238 -6.05 6.97 -1.68
C ILE A 238 -7.40 6.46 -1.17
N VAL A 239 -7.55 5.15 -0.98
CA VAL A 239 -8.77 4.55 -0.44
C VAL A 239 -9.10 5.11 0.95
N ILE A 240 -8.11 5.26 1.82
CA ILE A 240 -8.27 5.85 3.16
C ILE A 240 -8.66 7.34 3.06
N VAL A 241 -8.08 8.10 2.13
CA VAL A 241 -8.48 9.50 1.89
C VAL A 241 -9.93 9.57 1.42
N MET A 242 -10.36 8.74 0.47
CA MET A 242 -11.73 8.67 0.00
C MET A 242 -12.70 8.29 1.13
N ALA A 243 -12.33 7.32 1.96
CA ALA A 243 -13.09 6.93 3.15
C ALA A 243 -13.19 8.09 4.15
N SER A 244 -12.11 8.86 4.34
CA SER A 244 -12.09 10.03 5.25
C SER A 244 -12.97 11.18 4.78
N GLN A 245 -13.39 11.17 3.53
CA GLN A 245 -14.38 12.09 2.97
C GLN A 245 -15.81 11.51 2.99
N GLY A 246 -15.98 10.26 3.42
CA GLY A 246 -17.27 9.58 3.43
C GLY A 246 -17.77 9.16 2.04
N PHE A 247 -16.90 9.07 1.04
CA PHE A 247 -17.28 8.72 -0.33
C PHE A 247 -17.53 7.23 -0.54
N ILE A 248 -16.93 6.39 0.26
CA ILE A 248 -17.02 4.94 0.11
C ILE A 248 -17.49 4.28 1.41
N SER A 249 -18.28 3.23 1.27
CA SER A 249 -18.67 2.37 2.38
C SER A 249 -17.50 1.53 2.89
N LEU A 250 -17.64 0.93 4.08
CA LEU A 250 -16.63 0.01 4.61
C LEU A 250 -16.45 -1.19 3.68
N GLN A 251 -17.55 -1.75 3.14
CA GLN A 251 -17.51 -2.89 2.23
C GLN A 251 -16.76 -2.56 0.94
N ALA A 252 -17.04 -1.39 0.33
CA ALA A 252 -16.32 -0.91 -0.83
C ALA A 252 -14.82 -0.72 -0.53
N GLY A 253 -14.48 -0.13 0.62
CA GLY A 253 -13.10 0.03 1.05
C GLY A 253 -12.35 -1.30 1.24
N ILE A 254 -13.02 -2.33 1.79
CA ILE A 254 -12.48 -3.69 1.90
C ILE A 254 -12.25 -4.30 0.52
N ALA A 255 -13.21 -4.18 -0.40
CA ALA A 255 -13.09 -4.67 -1.77
C ALA A 255 -11.91 -4.01 -2.51
N LEU A 256 -11.76 -2.69 -2.38
CA LEU A 256 -10.62 -1.94 -2.92
C LEU A 256 -9.28 -2.43 -2.33
N ALA A 257 -9.22 -2.70 -1.02
CA ALA A 257 -8.02 -3.25 -0.38
C ALA A 257 -7.67 -4.65 -0.91
N PHE A 258 -8.66 -5.50 -1.15
CA PHE A 258 -8.45 -6.81 -1.79
C PHE A 258 -7.89 -6.68 -3.20
N GLY A 259 -8.44 -5.76 -3.99
CA GLY A 259 -7.94 -5.45 -5.31
C GLY A 259 -6.49 -4.94 -5.29
N ALA A 260 -6.15 -4.07 -4.33
CA ALA A 260 -4.78 -3.58 -4.16
C ALA A 260 -3.78 -4.72 -3.88
N ASN A 261 -4.17 -5.72 -3.10
CA ASN A 261 -3.34 -6.91 -2.88
C ASN A 261 -3.09 -7.70 -4.17
N ILE A 262 -4.13 -7.94 -4.98
CA ILE A 262 -3.98 -8.61 -6.28
C ILE A 262 -3.08 -7.78 -7.21
N GLY A 263 -3.31 -6.48 -7.30
CA GLY A 263 -2.54 -5.60 -8.18
C GLY A 263 -1.05 -5.55 -7.86
N THR A 264 -0.66 -5.71 -6.58
CA THR A 264 0.75 -5.79 -6.16
C THR A 264 1.49 -6.97 -6.80
N CYS A 265 0.78 -8.02 -7.17
CA CYS A 265 1.38 -9.20 -7.79
C CYS A 265 2.02 -8.90 -9.15
N VAL A 266 1.54 -7.88 -9.86
CA VAL A 266 2.10 -7.43 -11.15
C VAL A 266 3.58 -7.07 -10.97
N THR A 267 3.97 -6.40 -9.89
CA THR A 267 5.37 -6.04 -9.61
C THR A 267 6.25 -7.28 -9.45
N ALA A 268 5.76 -8.30 -8.73
CA ALA A 268 6.49 -9.56 -8.54
C ALA A 268 6.65 -10.32 -9.86
N MET A 269 5.60 -10.35 -10.69
CA MET A 269 5.63 -10.98 -12.02
C MET A 269 6.63 -10.28 -12.93
N LEU A 270 6.60 -8.94 -13.00
CA LEU A 270 7.55 -8.17 -13.80
C LEU A 270 9.00 -8.39 -13.34
N ALA A 271 9.24 -8.45 -12.03
CA ALA A 271 10.57 -8.70 -11.47
C ALA A 271 11.09 -10.12 -11.76
N SER A 272 10.23 -11.06 -12.07
CA SER A 272 10.58 -12.45 -12.38
C SER A 272 10.92 -12.71 -13.86
N ILE A 273 10.64 -11.74 -14.74
CA ILE A 273 10.92 -11.85 -16.17
C ILE A 273 12.44 -12.03 -16.40
N GLY A 274 12.82 -13.05 -17.15
CA GLY A 274 14.23 -13.37 -17.45
C GLY A 274 15.02 -13.94 -16.26
N LYS A 275 14.35 -14.30 -15.17
CA LYS A 275 14.95 -14.95 -14.00
C LYS A 275 14.83 -16.48 -14.07
N PRO A 276 15.60 -17.23 -13.24
CA PRO A 276 15.44 -18.69 -13.15
C PRO A 276 14.01 -19.12 -12.80
N ARG A 277 13.67 -20.36 -13.14
CA ARG A 277 12.32 -20.91 -12.95
C ARG A 277 11.81 -20.80 -11.51
N GLU A 278 12.70 -20.97 -10.53
CA GLU A 278 12.36 -20.84 -9.10
C GLU A 278 11.89 -19.44 -8.74
N ALA A 279 12.45 -18.42 -9.37
CA ALA A 279 12.06 -17.04 -9.20
C ALA A 279 10.66 -16.76 -9.79
N VAL A 280 10.38 -17.31 -10.98
CA VAL A 280 9.07 -17.24 -11.60
C VAL A 280 8.03 -17.96 -10.74
N ARG A 281 8.35 -19.16 -10.24
CA ARG A 281 7.50 -19.92 -9.32
C ARG A 281 7.14 -19.13 -8.06
N ALA A 282 8.11 -18.44 -7.46
CA ALA A 282 7.86 -17.60 -6.30
C ALA A 282 6.88 -16.43 -6.61
N ALA A 283 7.03 -15.81 -7.78
CA ALA A 283 6.11 -14.77 -8.23
C ALA A 283 4.69 -15.34 -8.48
N VAL A 284 4.58 -16.51 -9.09
CA VAL A 284 3.30 -17.19 -9.30
C VAL A 284 2.64 -17.57 -7.98
N VAL A 285 3.39 -18.05 -6.98
CA VAL A 285 2.88 -18.29 -5.62
C VAL A 285 2.30 -17.01 -5.02
N HIS A 286 2.97 -15.87 -5.20
CA HIS A 286 2.46 -14.59 -4.72
C HIS A 286 1.10 -14.24 -5.36
N VAL A 287 0.98 -14.43 -6.68
CA VAL A 287 -0.30 -14.25 -7.39
C VAL A 287 -1.37 -15.19 -6.83
N MET A 288 -1.06 -16.47 -6.76
CA MET A 288 -2.01 -17.50 -6.29
C MET A 288 -2.48 -17.23 -4.87
N PHE A 289 -1.57 -16.86 -3.97
CA PHE A 289 -1.91 -16.55 -2.58
C PHE A 289 -2.91 -15.39 -2.48
N ASN A 290 -2.66 -14.29 -3.22
CA ASN A 290 -3.55 -13.14 -3.19
C ASN A 290 -4.89 -13.43 -3.88
N VAL A 291 -4.89 -14.07 -5.05
CA VAL A 291 -6.11 -14.41 -5.78
C VAL A 291 -6.98 -15.38 -4.97
N PHE A 292 -6.39 -16.49 -4.48
CA PHE A 292 -7.15 -17.45 -3.66
C PHE A 292 -7.61 -16.84 -2.34
N GLY A 293 -6.79 -15.98 -1.72
CA GLY A 293 -7.20 -15.22 -0.56
C GLY A 293 -8.46 -14.41 -0.84
N VAL A 294 -8.45 -13.60 -1.90
CA VAL A 294 -9.62 -12.79 -2.27
C VAL A 294 -10.82 -13.67 -2.64
N MET A 295 -10.62 -14.79 -3.35
CA MET A 295 -11.71 -15.73 -3.67
C MET A 295 -12.39 -16.32 -2.43
N VAL A 296 -11.62 -16.61 -1.37
CA VAL A 296 -12.19 -17.08 -0.08
C VAL A 296 -12.97 -15.97 0.61
N TRP A 297 -12.47 -14.74 0.59
CA TRP A 297 -13.01 -13.65 1.38
C TRP A 297 -14.07 -12.80 0.68
N ILE A 298 -14.21 -12.88 -0.65
CA ILE A 298 -15.15 -12.03 -1.39
C ILE A 298 -16.61 -12.21 -0.93
N GLY A 299 -17.01 -13.44 -0.63
CA GLY A 299 -18.34 -13.74 -0.07
C GLY A 299 -18.48 -13.41 1.42
N LEU A 300 -17.38 -13.08 2.09
CA LEU A 300 -17.33 -12.82 3.54
C LEU A 300 -17.06 -11.34 3.86
N ILE A 301 -17.08 -10.44 2.86
CA ILE A 301 -16.80 -8.99 3.07
C ILE A 301 -17.73 -8.40 4.13
N GLY A 302 -19.03 -8.74 4.12
CA GLY A 302 -19.99 -8.27 5.12
C GLY A 302 -19.61 -8.71 6.54
N HIS A 303 -19.28 -9.98 6.73
CA HIS A 303 -18.88 -10.51 8.03
C HIS A 303 -17.54 -9.92 8.51
N LEU A 304 -16.59 -9.69 7.58
CA LEU A 304 -15.34 -9.03 7.91
C LEU A 304 -15.60 -7.56 8.33
N ALA A 305 -16.51 -6.88 7.65
CA ALA A 305 -16.90 -5.51 8.00
C ALA A 305 -17.54 -5.45 9.41
N GLU A 306 -18.46 -6.35 9.72
CA GLU A 306 -19.05 -6.46 11.06
C GLU A 306 -18.00 -6.75 12.12
N PHE A 307 -17.10 -7.72 11.86
CA PHE A 307 -16.05 -8.10 12.79
C PHE A 307 -15.11 -6.94 13.09
N VAL A 308 -14.63 -6.22 12.08
CA VAL A 308 -13.70 -5.11 12.31
C VAL A 308 -14.38 -3.90 12.94
N THR A 309 -15.65 -3.68 12.67
CA THR A 309 -16.45 -2.62 13.31
C THR A 309 -16.56 -2.86 14.82
N TRP A 310 -16.70 -4.12 15.25
CA TRP A 310 -16.83 -4.48 16.66
C TRP A 310 -15.65 -4.05 17.54
N PHE A 311 -14.42 -4.11 17.04
CA PHE A 311 -13.23 -3.74 17.82
C PHE A 311 -12.55 -2.44 17.39
N SER A 312 -13.03 -1.82 16.31
CA SER A 312 -12.50 -0.53 15.86
C SER A 312 -13.05 0.63 16.69
N PRO A 313 -12.29 1.71 16.84
CA PRO A 313 -12.83 2.95 17.39
C PRO A 313 -14.07 3.40 16.63
N SER A 314 -15.08 3.88 17.34
CA SER A 314 -16.32 4.39 16.75
C SER A 314 -16.65 5.75 17.36
N HIS A 315 -17.33 6.59 16.58
CA HIS A 315 -17.75 7.94 16.95
C HIS A 315 -19.29 8.03 16.97
N PRO A 316 -19.95 7.48 18.01
CA PRO A 316 -21.41 7.44 18.09
C PRO A 316 -22.04 8.84 18.20
N GLU A 317 -21.25 9.85 18.59
CA GLU A 317 -21.66 11.26 18.64
C GLU A 317 -21.84 11.89 17.26
N LEU A 318 -21.29 11.27 16.21
CA LEU A 318 -21.44 11.70 14.82
C LEU A 318 -22.53 10.91 14.12
N SER A 319 -23.09 11.47 13.04
CA SER A 319 -24.13 10.83 12.25
C SER A 319 -23.87 10.96 10.75
N GLY A 320 -24.51 10.11 9.94
CA GLY A 320 -24.46 10.16 8.48
C GLY A 320 -23.03 10.11 7.92
N VAL A 321 -22.74 10.97 6.97
CA VAL A 321 -21.45 11.03 6.26
C VAL A 321 -20.28 11.34 7.19
N ASP A 322 -20.49 12.19 8.21
CA ASP A 322 -19.41 12.56 9.13
C ASP A 322 -18.96 11.38 9.99
N ARG A 323 -19.90 10.55 10.44
CA ARG A 323 -19.58 9.31 11.15
C ARG A 323 -18.85 8.32 10.23
N LEU A 324 -19.34 8.16 9.01
CA LEU A 324 -18.67 7.31 8.01
C LEU A 324 -17.23 7.77 7.78
N ALA A 325 -17.03 9.07 7.57
CA ALA A 325 -15.73 9.68 7.38
C ALA A 325 -14.78 9.53 8.60
N ALA A 326 -15.34 9.46 9.81
CA ALA A 326 -14.58 9.30 11.05
C ALA A 326 -14.13 7.85 11.27
N ASP A 327 -15.03 6.88 11.08
CA ASP A 327 -14.86 5.48 11.47
C ASP A 327 -14.19 4.64 10.37
N THR A 328 -14.65 4.81 9.11
CA THR A 328 -14.31 3.92 7.99
C THR A 328 -12.81 3.82 7.69
N PRO A 329 -12.00 4.88 7.72
CA PRO A 329 -10.56 4.79 7.45
C PRO A 329 -9.84 3.77 8.34
N ARG A 330 -10.15 3.80 9.64
CA ARG A 330 -9.55 2.87 10.61
C ARG A 330 -10.06 1.46 10.45
N GLN A 331 -11.35 1.32 10.18
CA GLN A 331 -12.00 0.03 9.93
C GLN A 331 -11.41 -0.65 8.68
N ILE A 332 -11.16 0.09 7.60
CA ILE A 332 -10.51 -0.44 6.39
C ILE A 332 -9.08 -0.92 6.69
N ALA A 333 -8.29 -0.15 7.43
CA ALA A 333 -6.94 -0.56 7.80
C ALA A 333 -6.96 -1.84 8.66
N ASN A 334 -7.89 -1.93 9.60
CA ASN A 334 -8.08 -3.12 10.43
C ASN A 334 -8.53 -4.32 9.58
N ALA A 335 -9.48 -4.14 8.66
CA ALA A 335 -9.94 -5.18 7.74
C ALA A 335 -8.79 -5.69 6.86
N HIS A 336 -7.96 -4.80 6.33
CA HIS A 336 -6.78 -5.17 5.54
C HIS A 336 -5.79 -6.01 6.36
N THR A 337 -5.57 -5.66 7.63
CA THR A 337 -4.70 -6.41 8.53
C THR A 337 -5.29 -7.79 8.87
N VAL A 338 -6.56 -7.84 9.28
CA VAL A 338 -7.27 -9.10 9.61
C VAL A 338 -7.27 -10.04 8.41
N PHE A 339 -7.63 -9.53 7.23
CA PHE A 339 -7.63 -10.29 5.99
C PHE A 339 -6.27 -10.94 5.71
N ASN A 340 -5.18 -10.18 5.76
CA ASN A 340 -3.85 -10.72 5.45
C ASN A 340 -3.36 -11.71 6.51
N ILE A 341 -3.62 -11.46 7.80
CA ILE A 341 -3.28 -12.41 8.88
C ILE A 341 -4.08 -13.70 8.73
N ALA A 342 -5.41 -13.60 8.59
CA ALA A 342 -6.28 -14.76 8.50
C ALA A 342 -5.99 -15.58 7.23
N THR A 343 -5.79 -14.94 6.09
CA THR A 343 -5.41 -15.59 4.83
C THR A 343 -4.06 -16.31 4.99
N THR A 344 -3.08 -15.69 5.64
CA THR A 344 -1.79 -16.33 5.93
C THR A 344 -1.98 -17.54 6.83
N LEU A 345 -2.76 -17.44 7.89
CA LEU A 345 -3.03 -18.58 8.81
C LEU A 345 -3.74 -19.74 8.11
N ILE A 346 -4.69 -19.45 7.21
CA ILE A 346 -5.38 -20.46 6.41
C ILE A 346 -4.40 -21.17 5.48
N PHE A 347 -3.57 -20.43 4.75
CA PHE A 347 -2.75 -21.00 3.68
C PHE A 347 -1.34 -21.47 4.12
N ILE A 348 -0.84 -21.06 5.29
CA ILE A 348 0.49 -21.45 5.76
C ILE A 348 0.64 -22.96 5.96
N GLY A 349 -0.48 -23.65 6.24
CA GLY A 349 -0.55 -25.12 6.28
C GLY A 349 -0.31 -25.78 4.92
N PHE A 350 -0.59 -25.09 3.84
CA PHE A 350 -0.63 -25.58 2.46
C PHE A 350 0.60 -25.18 1.64
N THR A 351 1.66 -24.67 2.24
CA THR A 351 2.88 -24.23 1.51
C THR A 351 3.46 -25.33 0.62
N GLY A 352 3.41 -26.61 1.04
CA GLY A 352 3.86 -27.73 0.21
C GLY A 352 2.97 -28.00 -0.98
N GLN A 353 1.66 -27.75 -0.88
CA GLN A 353 0.71 -27.85 -1.98
C GLN A 353 0.93 -26.71 -3.00
N PHE A 354 1.13 -25.49 -2.52
CA PHE A 354 1.49 -24.34 -3.35
C PHE A 354 2.79 -24.62 -4.13
N ALA A 355 3.83 -25.15 -3.44
CA ALA A 355 5.09 -25.49 -4.09
C ALA A 355 4.87 -26.52 -5.23
N ARG A 356 4.16 -27.62 -4.94
CA ARG A 356 3.86 -28.66 -5.95
C ARG A 356 3.05 -28.15 -7.15
N LEU A 357 2.08 -27.26 -6.89
CA LEU A 357 1.23 -26.70 -7.95
C LEU A 357 2.02 -25.81 -8.92
N VAL A 358 2.99 -25.04 -8.42
CA VAL A 358 3.84 -24.19 -9.28
C VAL A 358 5.02 -24.96 -9.91
N GLU A 359 5.35 -26.13 -9.39
CA GLU A 359 6.33 -27.05 -10.00
C GLU A 359 5.78 -27.81 -11.18
N TRP A 360 4.48 -28.09 -11.18
CA TRP A 360 3.75 -28.76 -12.25
C TRP A 360 3.49 -27.82 -13.43
#